data_39c3135cfec96247b14e6085a1f52acc
#
_entry.id   39c3135cfec96247b14e6085a1f52acc
#
_cell.length_a   1.000
_cell.length_b   1.000
_cell.length_c   1.000
_cell.angle_alpha   90.00
_cell.angle_beta   90.00
_cell.angle_gamma   90.00
#
_symmetry.space_group_name_H-M   'P 1'
#
loop_
_entity.id
_entity.type
_entity.pdbx_description
1 polymer ?
#
loop_
_entity_poly.entity_id
_entity_poly.type
_entity_poly.pdbx_seq_one_letter_code
_entity_poly.pdbx_strand_id
1 'polypeptide(L)'
;MDIQIKNLSVSFPSPQGDAKVLRDADIILKSGKITAIVGESGSGKSILGAAVMGLLEQPVRVSGEILFGDTDLLSLSEKELNSVRGSRVGWIAQDPVAAMDPMVKVGGQMMEGVHFYQDGNDTKADGIRQLEEFGLADAQRVWDTYPFHLSGGMAQRVLTAMMTLPGPEWLIADEPTKGLDAFVRRQAAGAFRKLREKGVGILLITHDLRLAERLSDFLAVMYAG
;
A
#
# COMPACT_ATOMS: atom_id res chain seq x y z
N MET A 1 8.30 -12.33 -5.86
CA MET A 1 9.10 -11.82 -7.02
C MET A 1 9.55 -10.40 -6.73
N ASP A 2 10.73 -9.95 -7.25
CA ASP A 2 11.18 -8.56 -7.12
C ASP A 2 10.34 -7.61 -7.99
N ILE A 3 10.23 -6.34 -7.59
CA ILE A 3 9.74 -5.25 -8.45
C ILE A 3 10.94 -4.40 -8.86
N GLN A 4 11.15 -4.22 -10.17
CA GLN A 4 12.24 -3.40 -10.70
C GLN A 4 11.64 -2.20 -11.44
N ILE A 5 12.01 -1.02 -11.01
CA ILE A 5 11.63 0.25 -11.64
C ILE A 5 12.87 0.74 -12.38
N LYS A 6 12.72 1.05 -13.69
CA LYS A 6 13.83 1.44 -14.57
C LYS A 6 13.46 2.69 -15.36
N ASN A 7 14.29 3.72 -15.23
CA ASN A 7 14.16 5.01 -15.95
C ASN A 7 12.72 5.58 -15.86
N LEU A 8 12.04 5.38 -14.73
CA LEU A 8 10.66 5.79 -14.58
C LEU A 8 10.55 7.32 -14.50
N SER A 9 9.90 7.91 -15.47
CA SER A 9 9.57 9.33 -15.49
C SER A 9 8.05 9.52 -15.54
N VAL A 10 7.55 10.42 -14.67
CA VAL A 10 6.12 10.77 -14.58
C VAL A 10 5.96 12.27 -14.64
N SER A 11 5.09 12.74 -15.54
CA SER A 11 4.75 14.16 -15.65
C SER A 11 3.25 14.37 -15.84
N PHE A 12 2.74 15.45 -15.27
CA PHE A 12 1.35 15.87 -15.38
C PHE A 12 1.25 17.11 -16.28
N PRO A 13 0.51 17.04 -17.39
CA PRO A 13 0.30 18.19 -18.25
C PRO A 13 -0.37 19.35 -17.51
N SER A 14 0.15 20.56 -17.67
CA SER A 14 -0.48 21.78 -17.16
C SER A 14 -0.44 22.90 -18.19
N PRO A 15 -1.29 23.94 -18.09
CA PRO A 15 -1.27 25.10 -18.99
C PRO A 15 0.08 25.85 -19.02
N GLN A 16 0.90 25.70 -17.99
CA GLN A 16 2.21 26.35 -17.84
C GLN A 16 3.38 25.44 -18.27
N GLY A 17 3.08 24.23 -18.79
CA GLY A 17 4.05 23.20 -19.15
C GLY A 17 3.91 21.96 -18.29
N ASP A 18 4.57 20.87 -18.67
CA ASP A 18 4.49 19.60 -17.95
C ASP A 18 5.20 19.68 -16.58
N ALA A 19 4.46 19.39 -15.52
CA ALA A 19 5.01 19.24 -14.18
C ALA A 19 5.68 17.87 -14.05
N LYS A 20 7.01 17.81 -14.16
CA LYS A 20 7.80 16.59 -13.99
C LYS A 20 7.91 16.24 -12.49
N VAL A 21 7.30 15.11 -12.09
CA VAL A 21 7.25 14.65 -10.69
C VAL A 21 8.25 13.54 -10.42
N LEU A 22 8.42 12.60 -11.35
CA LEU A 22 9.51 11.63 -11.33
C LEU A 22 10.41 11.82 -12.55
N ARG A 23 11.72 11.64 -12.35
CA ARG A 23 12.76 11.88 -13.36
C ARG A 23 13.74 10.73 -13.36
N ASP A 24 13.60 9.84 -14.34
CA ASP A 24 14.49 8.69 -14.59
C ASP A 24 14.79 7.90 -13.30
N ALA A 25 13.75 7.65 -12.51
CA ALA A 25 13.88 6.95 -11.24
C ALA A 25 14.21 5.46 -11.46
N ASP A 26 15.27 4.99 -10.79
CA ASP A 26 15.71 3.59 -10.80
C ASP A 26 15.73 3.03 -9.39
N ILE A 27 15.00 1.94 -9.15
CA ILE A 27 15.00 1.25 -7.86
C ILE A 27 14.63 -0.22 -8.01
N ILE A 28 15.27 -1.08 -7.23
CA ILE A 28 14.93 -2.50 -7.12
C ILE A 28 14.34 -2.75 -5.74
N LEU A 29 13.08 -3.17 -5.70
CA LEU A 29 12.38 -3.58 -4.50
C LEU A 29 12.52 -5.10 -4.36
N LYS A 30 13.16 -5.56 -3.27
CA LYS A 30 13.44 -6.98 -3.06
C LYS A 30 12.28 -7.70 -2.38
N SER A 31 11.84 -8.83 -2.95
CA SER A 31 10.79 -9.68 -2.40
C SER A 31 11.11 -10.10 -0.95
N GLY A 32 10.11 -10.10 -0.09
CA GLY A 32 10.26 -10.45 1.33
C GLY A 32 11.13 -9.48 2.13
N LYS A 33 11.37 -8.27 1.62
CA LYS A 33 12.12 -7.20 2.26
C LYS A 33 11.30 -5.93 2.38
N ILE A 34 11.65 -5.09 3.35
CA ILE A 34 11.09 -3.74 3.48
C ILE A 34 12.06 -2.76 2.85
N THR A 35 11.64 -2.10 1.79
CA THR A 35 12.32 -0.94 1.21
C THR A 35 11.59 0.32 1.64
N ALA A 36 12.23 1.19 2.39
CA ALA A 36 11.67 2.48 2.74
C ALA A 36 12.12 3.55 1.75
N ILE A 37 11.17 4.39 1.30
CA ILE A 37 11.45 5.61 0.57
C ILE A 37 11.10 6.79 1.45
N VAL A 38 12.08 7.63 1.74
CA VAL A 38 11.94 8.82 2.56
C VAL A 38 12.24 10.08 1.76
N GLY A 39 11.72 11.21 2.19
CA GLY A 39 11.96 12.51 1.53
C GLY A 39 10.89 13.52 1.90
N GLU A 40 11.07 14.75 1.46
CA GLU A 40 10.14 15.85 1.71
C GLU A 40 8.76 15.61 1.07
N SER A 41 7.74 16.29 1.59
CA SER A 41 6.42 16.30 0.95
C SER A 41 6.54 16.88 -0.47
N GLY A 42 5.88 16.24 -1.44
CA GLY A 42 5.97 16.66 -2.85
C GLY A 42 7.20 16.14 -3.61
N SER A 43 8.08 15.34 -3.01
CA SER A 43 9.25 14.78 -3.72
C SER A 43 8.93 13.63 -4.70
N GLY A 44 7.66 13.20 -4.82
CA GLY A 44 7.24 12.17 -5.78
C GLY A 44 7.01 10.76 -5.20
N LYS A 45 7.24 10.53 -3.90
CA LYS A 45 7.15 9.19 -3.26
C LYS A 45 5.83 8.48 -3.49
N SER A 46 4.71 9.15 -3.20
CA SER A 46 3.36 8.58 -3.40
C SER A 46 3.05 8.35 -4.89
N ILE A 47 3.60 9.19 -5.77
CA ILE A 47 3.47 9.02 -7.23
C ILE A 47 4.20 7.75 -7.70
N LEU A 48 5.37 7.44 -7.11
CA LEU A 48 6.08 6.20 -7.42
C LEU A 48 5.25 4.97 -7.00
N GLY A 49 4.68 4.98 -5.80
CA GLY A 49 3.78 3.91 -5.35
C GLY A 49 2.53 3.79 -6.23
N ALA A 50 1.89 4.92 -6.57
CA ALA A 50 0.73 4.96 -7.46
C ALA A 50 1.07 4.46 -8.88
N ALA A 51 2.29 4.74 -9.37
CA ALA A 51 2.75 4.22 -10.66
C ALA A 51 2.85 2.69 -10.67
N VAL A 52 3.40 2.08 -9.60
CA VAL A 52 3.45 0.62 -9.44
C VAL A 52 2.05 0.00 -9.47
N MET A 53 1.06 0.69 -8.90
CA MET A 53 -0.34 0.24 -8.87
C MET A 53 -1.11 0.58 -10.16
N GLY A 54 -0.54 1.37 -11.08
CA GLY A 54 -1.28 1.90 -12.23
C GLY A 54 -2.45 2.81 -11.82
N LEU A 55 -2.32 3.53 -10.70
CA LEU A 55 -3.36 4.40 -10.11
C LEU A 55 -3.05 5.90 -10.28
N LEU A 56 -2.28 6.25 -11.32
CA LEU A 56 -1.98 7.65 -11.61
C LEU A 56 -3.20 8.35 -12.20
N GLU A 57 -3.52 9.53 -11.66
CA GLU A 57 -4.62 10.35 -12.14
C GLU A 57 -4.36 10.90 -13.55
N GLN A 58 -5.35 10.80 -14.42
CA GLN A 58 -5.28 11.32 -15.78
C GLN A 58 -5.64 12.83 -15.84
N PRO A 59 -5.03 13.63 -16.73
CA PRO A 59 -4.03 13.21 -17.71
C PRO A 59 -2.62 13.09 -17.13
N VAL A 60 -1.91 12.02 -17.48
CA VAL A 60 -0.52 11.76 -17.05
C VAL A 60 0.31 11.22 -18.21
N ARG A 61 1.59 11.55 -18.25
CA ARG A 61 2.58 10.94 -19.14
C ARG A 61 3.54 10.12 -18.30
N VAL A 62 3.68 8.85 -18.66
CA VAL A 62 4.58 7.89 -17.98
C VAL A 62 5.52 7.32 -19.03
N SER A 63 6.78 7.18 -18.68
CA SER A 63 7.79 6.47 -19.49
C SER A 63 8.74 5.70 -18.56
N GLY A 64 9.45 4.72 -19.11
CA GLY A 64 10.27 3.78 -18.37
C GLY A 64 9.60 2.42 -18.28
N GLU A 65 10.02 1.59 -17.32
CA GLU A 65 9.50 0.24 -17.10
C GLU A 65 9.26 -0.01 -15.61
N ILE A 66 8.21 -0.76 -15.28
CA ILE A 66 7.95 -1.29 -13.93
C ILE A 66 7.77 -2.80 -14.05
N LEU A 67 8.83 -3.55 -13.84
CA LEU A 67 8.84 -5.00 -13.98
C LEU A 67 8.47 -5.68 -12.66
N PHE A 68 7.43 -6.47 -12.67
CA PHE A 68 7.07 -7.39 -11.60
C PHE A 68 7.40 -8.83 -12.06
N GLY A 69 8.55 -9.34 -11.65
CA GLY A 69 9.17 -10.47 -12.31
C GLY A 69 9.51 -10.13 -13.75
N ASP A 70 8.92 -10.86 -14.70
CA ASP A 70 9.11 -10.65 -16.16
C ASP A 70 7.99 -9.81 -16.80
N THR A 71 7.01 -9.33 -16.01
CA THR A 71 5.85 -8.60 -16.51
C THR A 71 6.03 -7.10 -16.30
N ASP A 72 5.99 -6.30 -17.37
CA ASP A 72 5.97 -4.84 -17.27
C ASP A 72 4.55 -4.35 -16.97
N LEU A 73 4.35 -3.81 -15.77
CA LEU A 73 3.05 -3.33 -15.28
C LEU A 73 2.53 -2.13 -16.10
N LEU A 74 3.41 -1.32 -16.70
CA LEU A 74 3.00 -0.18 -17.52
C LEU A 74 2.39 -0.60 -18.85
N SER A 75 2.68 -1.82 -19.32
CA SER A 75 2.15 -2.36 -20.57
C SER A 75 0.81 -3.07 -20.43
N LEU A 76 0.37 -3.33 -19.19
CA LEU A 76 -0.85 -4.07 -18.91
C LEU A 76 -2.11 -3.23 -19.18
N SER A 77 -3.14 -3.88 -19.72
CA SER A 77 -4.50 -3.34 -19.77
C SER A 77 -5.08 -3.21 -18.35
N GLU A 78 -6.10 -2.36 -18.19
CA GLU A 78 -6.80 -2.19 -16.91
C GLU A 78 -7.35 -3.51 -16.34
N LYS A 79 -7.83 -4.40 -17.20
CA LYS A 79 -8.30 -5.73 -16.81
C LYS A 79 -7.17 -6.59 -16.22
N GLU A 80 -5.99 -6.55 -16.81
CA GLU A 80 -4.83 -7.29 -16.34
C GLU A 80 -4.26 -6.67 -15.06
N LEU A 81 -4.19 -5.34 -14.95
CA LEU A 81 -3.83 -4.64 -13.72
C LEU A 81 -4.75 -5.00 -12.55
N ASN A 82 -6.05 -5.16 -12.81
CA ASN A 82 -7.00 -5.59 -11.78
C ASN A 82 -6.72 -7.00 -11.25
N SER A 83 -6.07 -7.87 -12.03
CA SER A 83 -5.61 -9.18 -11.55
C SER A 83 -4.35 -9.11 -10.68
N VAL A 84 -3.64 -7.99 -10.70
CA VAL A 84 -2.45 -7.73 -9.86
C VAL A 84 -2.83 -6.98 -8.58
N ARG A 85 -3.70 -5.97 -8.71
CA ARG A 85 -4.18 -5.15 -7.58
C ARG A 85 -4.92 -6.02 -6.59
N GLY A 86 -4.65 -5.86 -5.31
CA GLY A 86 -5.28 -6.55 -4.19
C GLY A 86 -4.86 -8.02 -4.05
N SER A 87 -4.78 -8.80 -5.12
CA SER A 87 -4.37 -10.21 -5.08
C SER A 87 -2.86 -10.39 -4.89
N ARG A 88 -2.07 -9.62 -5.64
CA ARG A 88 -0.60 -9.71 -5.62
C ARG A 88 0.06 -8.48 -4.99
N VAL A 89 -0.50 -7.29 -5.21
CA VAL A 89 0.00 -6.03 -4.63
C VAL A 89 -1.14 -5.32 -3.90
N GLY A 90 -1.03 -5.19 -2.58
CA GLY A 90 -1.95 -4.42 -1.74
C GLY A 90 -1.48 -2.98 -1.59
N TRP A 91 -2.43 -2.04 -1.36
CA TRP A 91 -2.17 -0.62 -1.14
C TRP A 91 -2.76 -0.15 0.19
N ILE A 92 -1.92 0.32 1.09
CA ILE A 92 -2.35 1.02 2.31
C ILE A 92 -2.23 2.52 2.04
N ALA A 93 -3.38 3.17 1.87
CA ALA A 93 -3.45 4.60 1.61
C ALA A 93 -3.13 5.44 2.87
N GLN A 94 -2.71 6.68 2.65
CA GLN A 94 -2.39 7.65 3.69
C GLN A 94 -3.60 8.00 4.58
N ASP A 95 -4.80 8.07 4.00
CA ASP A 95 -6.07 8.27 4.72
C ASP A 95 -6.88 6.97 4.70
N PRO A 96 -6.86 6.22 5.81
CA PRO A 96 -7.52 4.92 5.86
C PRO A 96 -9.05 5.03 5.85
N VAL A 97 -9.63 6.13 6.34
CA VAL A 97 -11.08 6.32 6.34
C VAL A 97 -11.57 6.65 4.94
N ALA A 98 -10.87 7.54 4.24
CA ALA A 98 -11.19 7.88 2.85
C ALA A 98 -10.99 6.71 1.87
N ALA A 99 -10.15 5.74 2.22
CA ALA A 99 -9.90 4.54 1.41
C ALA A 99 -11.01 3.47 1.55
N MET A 100 -11.93 3.62 2.48
CA MET A 100 -13.04 2.69 2.73
C MET A 100 -14.36 3.30 2.30
N ASP A 101 -15.30 2.47 1.83
CA ASP A 101 -16.67 2.91 1.55
C ASP A 101 -17.40 3.22 2.86
N PRO A 102 -17.83 4.48 3.11
CA PRO A 102 -18.48 4.85 4.35
C PRO A 102 -19.86 4.19 4.53
N MET A 103 -20.49 3.70 3.46
CA MET A 103 -21.83 3.12 3.47
C MET A 103 -21.82 1.60 3.66
N VAL A 104 -20.64 0.96 3.62
CA VAL A 104 -20.49 -0.49 3.75
C VAL A 104 -19.72 -0.81 5.05
N LYS A 105 -20.23 -1.78 5.81
CA LYS A 105 -19.55 -2.25 7.04
C LYS A 105 -18.17 -2.82 6.71
N VAL A 106 -17.24 -2.72 7.67
CA VAL A 106 -15.87 -3.24 7.55
C VAL A 106 -15.85 -4.68 7.04
N GLY A 107 -16.64 -5.56 7.66
CA GLY A 107 -16.70 -6.98 7.27
C GLY A 107 -17.20 -7.20 5.85
N GLY A 108 -18.13 -6.39 5.38
CA GLY A 108 -18.62 -6.44 3.99
C GLY A 108 -17.50 -6.14 3.00
N GLN A 109 -16.74 -5.05 3.24
CA GLN A 109 -15.63 -4.67 2.38
C GLN A 109 -14.47 -5.68 2.42
N MET A 110 -14.17 -6.26 3.59
CA MET A 110 -13.17 -7.34 3.70
C MET A 110 -13.56 -8.56 2.86
N MET A 111 -14.82 -8.97 2.90
CA MET A 111 -15.30 -10.12 2.12
C MET A 111 -15.40 -9.82 0.63
N GLU A 112 -15.77 -8.61 0.26
CA GLU A 112 -15.78 -8.20 -1.15
C GLU A 112 -14.37 -8.30 -1.76
N GLY A 113 -13.34 -7.81 -1.06
CA GLY A 113 -11.95 -7.96 -1.47
C GLY A 113 -11.55 -9.42 -1.66
N VAL A 114 -11.89 -10.29 -0.71
CA VAL A 114 -11.61 -11.74 -0.81
C VAL A 114 -12.31 -12.38 -2.00
N HIS A 115 -13.62 -12.15 -2.17
CA HIS A 115 -14.38 -12.71 -3.29
C HIS A 115 -13.87 -12.24 -4.65
N PHE A 116 -13.37 -11.02 -4.72
CA PHE A 116 -12.86 -10.47 -5.98
C PHE A 116 -11.46 -11.00 -6.34
N TYR A 117 -10.59 -11.25 -5.35
CA TYR A 117 -9.18 -11.55 -5.58
C TYR A 117 -8.78 -13.02 -5.35
N GLN A 118 -9.64 -13.81 -4.71
CA GLN A 118 -9.39 -15.23 -4.43
C GLN A 118 -10.62 -16.08 -4.84
N ASP A 119 -10.44 -17.38 -4.96
CA ASP A 119 -11.53 -18.34 -5.26
C ASP A 119 -12.53 -18.55 -4.10
N GLY A 120 -12.65 -17.56 -3.20
CA GLY A 120 -13.72 -17.43 -2.21
C GLY A 120 -13.67 -18.43 -1.05
N ASN A 121 -12.50 -18.96 -0.70
CA ASN A 121 -12.36 -19.90 0.42
C ASN A 121 -12.25 -19.23 1.79
N ASP A 122 -11.91 -17.95 1.87
CA ASP A 122 -11.85 -17.22 3.14
C ASP A 122 -13.25 -16.96 3.68
N THR A 123 -13.37 -17.10 4.98
CA THR A 123 -14.62 -16.97 5.71
C THR A 123 -14.65 -15.70 6.55
N LYS A 124 -15.86 -15.35 7.05
CA LYS A 124 -15.99 -14.32 8.09
C LYS A 124 -15.05 -14.58 9.28
N ALA A 125 -14.82 -15.85 9.64
CA ALA A 125 -13.95 -16.23 10.75
C ALA A 125 -12.49 -15.86 10.46
N ASP A 126 -12.06 -15.99 9.20
CA ASP A 126 -10.69 -15.60 8.79
C ASP A 126 -10.51 -14.08 8.84
N GLY A 127 -11.51 -13.34 8.35
CA GLY A 127 -11.51 -11.88 8.45
C GLY A 127 -11.48 -11.37 9.90
N ILE A 128 -12.26 -11.97 10.80
CA ILE A 128 -12.24 -11.62 12.23
C ILE A 128 -10.88 -11.95 12.84
N ARG A 129 -10.32 -13.11 12.55
CA ARG A 129 -8.96 -13.50 13.02
C ARG A 129 -7.90 -12.51 12.50
N GLN A 130 -8.03 -12.08 11.26
CA GLN A 130 -7.13 -11.08 10.70
C GLN A 130 -7.21 -9.74 11.48
N LEU A 131 -8.42 -9.27 11.80
CA LEU A 131 -8.60 -8.08 12.64
C LEU A 131 -7.95 -8.24 14.03
N GLU A 132 -8.09 -9.42 14.66
CA GLU A 132 -7.44 -9.75 15.94
C GLU A 132 -5.91 -9.73 15.83
N GLU A 133 -5.34 -10.31 14.77
CA GLU A 133 -3.89 -10.31 14.50
C GLU A 133 -3.32 -8.88 14.40
N PHE A 134 -4.12 -7.94 13.89
CA PHE A 134 -3.78 -6.51 13.85
C PHE A 134 -4.14 -5.75 15.15
N GLY A 135 -4.49 -6.46 16.22
CA GLY A 135 -4.67 -5.90 17.57
C GLY A 135 -5.99 -5.17 17.78
N LEU A 136 -7.03 -5.55 17.06
CA LEU A 136 -8.41 -5.05 17.28
C LEU A 136 -9.11 -6.00 18.26
N ALA A 137 -9.11 -5.65 19.55
CA ALA A 137 -9.53 -6.52 20.65
C ALA A 137 -11.01 -6.97 20.58
N ASP A 138 -11.88 -6.16 19.97
CA ASP A 138 -13.30 -6.50 19.75
C ASP A 138 -13.55 -6.61 18.23
N ALA A 139 -12.87 -7.58 17.62
CA ALA A 139 -12.85 -7.77 16.18
C ALA A 139 -14.25 -8.04 15.61
N GLN A 140 -15.11 -8.76 16.33
CA GLN A 140 -16.50 -8.99 15.91
C GLN A 140 -17.28 -7.69 15.83
N ARG A 141 -17.15 -6.80 16.83
CA ARG A 141 -17.79 -5.49 16.80
C ARG A 141 -17.22 -4.62 15.68
N VAL A 142 -15.90 -4.62 15.50
CA VAL A 142 -15.26 -3.89 14.39
C VAL A 142 -15.77 -4.37 13.04
N TRP A 143 -15.90 -5.68 12.86
CA TRP A 143 -16.48 -6.29 11.66
C TRP A 143 -17.86 -5.72 11.31
N ASP A 144 -18.71 -5.52 12.32
CA ASP A 144 -20.08 -5.06 12.15
C ASP A 144 -20.22 -3.52 12.19
N THR A 145 -19.08 -2.80 12.24
CA THR A 145 -19.02 -1.32 12.34
C THR A 145 -18.79 -0.69 10.96
N TYR A 146 -19.27 0.53 10.78
CA TYR A 146 -18.97 1.38 9.61
C TYR A 146 -17.65 2.15 9.79
N PRO A 147 -16.92 2.47 8.70
CA PRO A 147 -15.62 3.13 8.76
C PRO A 147 -15.61 4.43 9.59
N PHE A 148 -16.64 5.25 9.49
CA PHE A 148 -16.72 6.54 10.19
C PHE A 148 -16.88 6.43 11.71
N HIS A 149 -17.15 5.25 12.25
CA HIS A 149 -17.16 4.99 13.68
C HIS A 149 -15.82 4.52 14.25
N LEU A 150 -14.81 4.35 13.38
CA LEU A 150 -13.47 3.92 13.78
C LEU A 150 -12.63 5.13 14.21
N SER A 151 -11.83 4.97 15.26
CA SER A 151 -10.74 5.92 15.49
C SER A 151 -9.67 5.82 14.38
N GLY A 152 -8.87 6.86 14.16
CA GLY A 152 -7.83 6.83 13.13
C GLY A 152 -6.90 5.63 13.24
N GLY A 153 -6.48 5.27 14.46
CA GLY A 153 -5.65 4.08 14.70
C GLY A 153 -6.38 2.76 14.47
N MET A 154 -7.70 2.69 14.69
CA MET A 154 -8.51 1.53 14.33
C MET A 154 -8.66 1.43 12.82
N ALA A 155 -8.99 2.53 12.15
CA ALA A 155 -9.14 2.57 10.69
C ALA A 155 -7.85 2.13 9.97
N GLN A 156 -6.68 2.58 10.45
CA GLN A 156 -5.39 2.16 9.92
C GLN A 156 -5.16 0.65 10.04
N ARG A 157 -5.47 0.07 11.21
CA ARG A 157 -5.33 -1.37 11.44
C ARG A 157 -6.34 -2.18 10.63
N VAL A 158 -7.57 -1.70 10.51
CA VAL A 158 -8.61 -2.30 9.67
C VAL A 158 -8.17 -2.29 8.20
N LEU A 159 -7.73 -1.15 7.67
CA LEU A 159 -7.25 -1.07 6.29
C LEU A 159 -6.06 -2.02 6.04
N THR A 160 -5.11 -2.08 6.99
CA THR A 160 -3.98 -3.01 6.88
C THR A 160 -4.45 -4.46 6.90
N ALA A 161 -5.36 -4.83 7.79
CA ALA A 161 -5.94 -6.18 7.85
C ALA A 161 -6.68 -6.53 6.54
N MET A 162 -7.46 -5.60 6.01
CA MET A 162 -8.19 -5.74 4.75
C MET A 162 -7.26 -5.97 3.56
N MET A 163 -6.21 -5.15 3.44
CA MET A 163 -5.25 -5.25 2.32
C MET A 163 -4.33 -6.47 2.41
N THR A 164 -4.22 -7.10 3.57
CA THR A 164 -3.38 -8.29 3.78
C THR A 164 -4.16 -9.60 3.87
N LEU A 165 -5.47 -9.56 4.02
CA LEU A 165 -6.32 -10.75 4.06
C LEU A 165 -6.22 -11.60 2.78
N PRO A 166 -6.18 -11.03 1.57
CA PRO A 166 -5.98 -11.80 0.35
C PRO A 166 -4.59 -12.44 0.20
N GLY A 167 -3.65 -12.20 1.12
CA GLY A 167 -2.30 -12.77 1.07
C GLY A 167 -1.41 -12.22 -0.05
N PRO A 168 -1.31 -10.89 -0.24
CA PRO A 168 -0.55 -10.32 -1.33
C PRO A 168 0.95 -10.62 -1.22
N GLU A 169 1.65 -10.69 -2.35
CA GLU A 169 3.11 -10.83 -2.41
C GLU A 169 3.82 -9.51 -1.99
N TRP A 170 3.16 -8.38 -2.25
CA TRP A 170 3.66 -7.04 -1.98
C TRP A 170 2.64 -6.16 -1.31
N LEU A 171 3.15 -5.26 -0.50
CA LEU A 171 2.36 -4.21 0.15
C LEU A 171 3.02 -2.85 -0.07
N ILE A 172 2.29 -1.92 -0.64
CA ILE A 172 2.70 -0.52 -0.72
C ILE A 172 2.00 0.21 0.42
N ALA A 173 2.76 0.80 1.33
CA ALA A 173 2.25 1.51 2.50
C ALA A 173 2.66 2.98 2.43
N ASP A 174 1.69 3.84 2.10
CA ASP A 174 1.90 5.28 1.98
C ASP A 174 1.53 5.99 3.28
N GLU A 175 2.55 6.51 3.97
CA GLU A 175 2.44 7.19 5.27
C GLU A 175 1.59 6.43 6.32
N PRO A 176 1.79 5.11 6.49
CA PRO A 176 0.86 4.25 7.23
C PRO A 176 0.80 4.53 8.73
N THR A 177 1.64 5.41 9.24
CA THR A 177 1.68 5.76 10.68
C THR A 177 1.43 7.25 10.93
N LYS A 178 1.05 8.00 9.90
CA LYS A 178 0.76 9.42 10.01
C LYS A 178 -0.44 9.66 10.93
N GLY A 179 -0.32 10.62 11.85
CA GLY A 179 -1.38 10.95 12.78
C GLY A 179 -1.62 9.93 13.91
N LEU A 180 -0.84 8.84 13.97
CA LEU A 180 -0.95 7.85 15.03
C LEU A 180 -0.10 8.24 16.24
N ASP A 181 -0.61 7.95 17.44
CA ASP A 181 0.18 8.05 18.67
C ASP A 181 1.33 7.04 18.71
N ALA A 182 2.25 7.22 19.65
CA ALA A 182 3.47 6.40 19.74
C ALA A 182 3.18 4.90 20.01
N PHE A 183 2.09 4.59 20.69
CA PHE A 183 1.73 3.20 20.99
C PHE A 183 1.19 2.50 19.75
N VAL A 184 0.22 3.09 19.06
CA VAL A 184 -0.37 2.56 17.82
C VAL A 184 0.67 2.47 16.70
N ARG A 185 1.58 3.47 16.58
CA ARG A 185 2.72 3.44 15.65
C ARG A 185 3.62 2.23 15.89
N ARG A 186 3.90 1.89 17.16
CA ARG A 186 4.71 0.71 17.51
C ARG A 186 4.00 -0.59 17.13
N GLN A 187 2.68 -0.67 17.31
CA GLN A 187 1.88 -1.82 16.88
C GLN A 187 1.91 -1.99 15.35
N ALA A 188 1.71 -0.91 14.59
CA ALA A 188 1.82 -0.93 13.14
C ALA A 188 3.19 -1.40 12.65
N ALA A 189 4.27 -0.90 13.28
CA ALA A 189 5.63 -1.36 13.00
C ALA A 189 5.80 -2.87 13.25
N GLY A 190 5.21 -3.40 14.33
CA GLY A 190 5.20 -4.84 14.62
C GLY A 190 4.47 -5.66 13.56
N ALA A 191 3.35 -5.14 13.04
CA ALA A 191 2.58 -5.77 11.98
C ALA A 191 3.38 -5.87 10.67
N PHE A 192 4.06 -4.79 10.25
CA PHE A 192 4.92 -4.81 9.06
C PHE A 192 6.08 -5.81 9.19
N ARG A 193 6.69 -5.95 10.37
CA ARG A 193 7.73 -6.97 10.60
C ARG A 193 7.19 -8.38 10.42
N LYS A 194 6.01 -8.68 10.98
CA LYS A 194 5.37 -10.00 10.82
C LYS A 194 5.05 -10.30 9.35
N LEU A 195 4.57 -9.31 8.60
CA LEU A 195 4.32 -9.47 7.16
C LEU A 195 5.61 -9.78 6.39
N ARG A 196 6.70 -9.07 6.68
CA ARG A 196 8.01 -9.36 6.11
C ARG A 196 8.48 -10.78 6.47
N GLU A 197 8.32 -11.21 7.71
CA GLU A 197 8.67 -12.57 8.16
C GLU A 197 7.84 -13.65 7.46
N LYS A 198 6.61 -13.34 7.04
CA LYS A 198 5.77 -14.18 6.18
C LYS A 198 6.19 -14.13 4.69
N GLY A 199 7.22 -13.36 4.33
CA GLY A 199 7.74 -13.26 2.97
C GLY A 199 7.12 -12.15 2.11
N VAL A 200 6.25 -11.30 2.67
CA VAL A 200 5.67 -10.16 1.95
C VAL A 200 6.73 -9.08 1.73
N GLY A 201 6.90 -8.65 0.47
CA GLY A 201 7.70 -7.47 0.15
C GLY A 201 6.94 -6.19 0.52
N ILE A 202 7.62 -5.19 1.08
CA ILE A 202 6.97 -3.95 1.49
C ILE A 202 7.70 -2.74 0.93
N LEU A 203 6.97 -1.89 0.21
CA LEU A 203 7.40 -0.53 -0.11
C LEU A 203 6.79 0.41 0.93
N LEU A 204 7.63 0.90 1.85
CA LEU A 204 7.24 1.84 2.90
C LEU A 204 7.56 3.27 2.45
N ILE A 205 6.56 4.07 2.21
CA ILE A 205 6.70 5.49 1.90
C ILE A 205 6.43 6.27 3.18
N THR A 206 7.41 7.05 3.65
CA THR A 206 7.23 7.84 4.87
C THR A 206 8.19 9.04 4.95
N HIS A 207 7.83 10.04 5.73
CA HIS A 207 8.73 11.11 6.15
C HIS A 207 9.32 10.86 7.55
N ASP A 208 8.90 9.80 8.25
CA ASP A 208 9.44 9.41 9.57
C ASP A 208 10.71 8.57 9.39
N LEU A 209 11.88 9.25 9.41
CA LEU A 209 13.18 8.61 9.32
C LEU A 209 13.42 7.55 10.41
N ARG A 210 12.93 7.80 11.64
CA ARG A 210 13.09 6.84 12.74
C ARG A 210 12.31 5.54 12.50
N LEU A 211 11.13 5.66 11.91
CA LEU A 211 10.34 4.49 11.52
C LEU A 211 11.06 3.73 10.40
N ALA A 212 11.51 4.44 9.37
CA ALA A 212 12.23 3.87 8.23
C ALA A 212 13.48 3.11 8.70
N GLU A 213 14.37 3.72 9.47
CA GLU A 213 15.59 3.08 10.01
C GLU A 213 15.30 1.82 10.84
N ARG A 214 14.21 1.80 11.59
CA ARG A 214 13.87 0.66 12.45
C ARG A 214 13.23 -0.51 11.73
N LEU A 215 12.60 -0.26 10.58
CA LEU A 215 11.81 -1.27 9.87
C LEU A 215 12.46 -1.76 8.60
N SER A 216 13.14 -0.89 7.84
CA SER A 216 13.57 -1.22 6.50
C SER A 216 14.87 -2.01 6.46
N ASP A 217 14.93 -2.92 5.47
CA ASP A 217 16.16 -3.59 5.06
C ASP A 217 16.96 -2.69 4.10
N PHE A 218 16.25 -1.85 3.32
CA PHE A 218 16.83 -0.89 2.38
C PHE A 218 16.17 0.48 2.54
N LEU A 219 16.97 1.53 2.46
CA LEU A 219 16.52 2.92 2.56
C LEU A 219 16.92 3.69 1.31
N ALA A 220 15.96 4.31 0.66
CA ALA A 220 16.17 5.24 -0.43
C ALA A 220 15.70 6.64 -0.02
N VAL A 221 16.43 7.66 -0.43
CA VAL A 221 16.06 9.06 -0.22
C VAL A 221 15.62 9.65 -1.56
N MET A 222 14.41 10.19 -1.60
CA MET A 222 13.88 10.85 -2.79
C MET A 222 13.88 12.37 -2.58
N TYR A 223 14.50 13.08 -3.53
CA TYR A 223 14.55 14.53 -3.55
C TYR A 223 14.28 15.05 -4.97
N ALA A 224 13.24 15.87 -5.12
CA ALA A 224 12.86 16.50 -6.41
C ALA A 224 12.64 15.51 -7.59
N GLY A 225 12.11 14.30 -7.31
CA GLY A 225 11.74 13.30 -8.32
C GLY A 225 12.86 12.35 -8.66
#